data_039aa3b995c7fa30a05ae0221855de8b
#
_entry.id   039aa3b995c7fa30a05ae0221855de8b
#
_cell.length_a   1.000
_cell.length_b   1.000
_cell.length_c   1.000
_cell.angle_alpha   90.00
_cell.angle_beta   90.00
_cell.angle_gamma   90.00
#
_symmetry.space_group_name_H-M   'P 1'
#
loop_
_entity.id
_entity.type
_entity.pdbx_description
1 polymer ?
#
loop_
_entity_poly.entity_id
_entity_poly.type
_entity_poly.pdbx_seq_one_letter_code
_entity_poly.pdbx_strand_id
1 'polypeptide(L)'
;MTLLGFINELKKMETIGFQLPNGTFVPPYFHVTEVGKVTRDFIDCGGTLRSNSVVNFQLWSAEDYDHRLHPEKLISIIEIAQKSLAIGDLPIEVEFQGQTIETYGITTKRNHFLLTAKATDCLAKDNCGIPTEKTKVSLSKAKKNTCTPGSGCC
;
A
#
# COMPACT_ATOMS: atom_id res chain seq x y z
N MET A 1 -1.17 -9.11 1.30
CA MET A 1 -0.72 -10.46 0.88
C MET A 1 0.76 -10.59 1.15
N THR A 2 1.24 -11.76 1.58
CA THR A 2 2.68 -12.04 1.75
C THR A 2 3.28 -12.62 0.47
N LEU A 3 4.62 -12.67 0.39
CA LEU A 3 5.34 -13.20 -0.77
C LEU A 3 5.01 -14.67 -1.07
N LEU A 4 4.93 -15.52 -0.03
CA LEU A 4 4.53 -16.91 -0.21
C LEU A 4 3.08 -17.04 -0.70
N GLY A 5 2.17 -16.22 -0.16
CA GLY A 5 0.79 -16.15 -0.64
C GLY A 5 0.72 -15.78 -2.12
N PHE A 6 1.50 -14.80 -2.55
CA PHE A 6 1.58 -14.36 -3.94
C PHE A 6 2.11 -15.46 -4.88
N ILE A 7 3.21 -16.12 -4.50
CA ILE A 7 3.76 -17.25 -5.27
C ILE A 7 2.74 -18.38 -5.42
N ASN A 8 2.00 -18.69 -4.34
CA ASN A 8 0.98 -19.74 -4.38
C ASN A 8 -0.20 -19.39 -5.30
N GLU A 9 -0.57 -18.11 -5.40
CA GLU A 9 -1.58 -17.67 -6.36
C GLU A 9 -1.03 -17.67 -7.78
N LEU A 10 0.20 -17.20 -8.02
CA LEU A 10 0.85 -17.24 -9.34
C LEU A 10 0.86 -18.66 -9.94
N LYS A 11 1.16 -19.69 -9.12
CA LYS A 11 1.18 -21.10 -9.56
C LYS A 11 -0.16 -21.62 -10.09
N LYS A 12 -1.27 -20.94 -9.79
CA LYS A 12 -2.62 -21.30 -10.23
C LYS A 12 -3.05 -20.54 -11.49
N MET A 13 -2.27 -19.55 -11.93
CA MET A 13 -2.61 -18.65 -13.03
C MET A 13 -1.91 -19.05 -14.32
N GLU A 14 -2.59 -18.93 -15.44
CA GLU A 14 -2.01 -19.06 -16.78
C GLU A 14 -1.41 -17.72 -17.25
N THR A 15 -2.01 -16.62 -16.84
CA THR A 15 -1.59 -15.25 -17.18
C THR A 15 -1.62 -14.36 -15.97
N ILE A 16 -0.74 -13.34 -15.94
CA ILE A 16 -0.69 -12.36 -14.86
C ILE A 16 -1.44 -11.11 -15.27
N GLY A 17 -2.35 -10.65 -14.42
CA GLY A 17 -3.03 -9.36 -14.60
C GLY A 17 -3.07 -8.60 -13.28
N PHE A 18 -2.90 -7.27 -13.35
CA PHE A 18 -3.06 -6.38 -12.21
C PHE A 18 -4.18 -5.38 -12.48
N GLN A 19 -5.16 -5.31 -11.59
CA GLN A 19 -6.24 -4.34 -11.63
C GLN A 19 -5.97 -3.22 -10.62
N LEU A 20 -6.06 -1.98 -11.07
CA LEU A 20 -5.93 -0.78 -10.23
C LEU A 20 -7.21 -0.58 -9.37
N PRO A 21 -7.15 0.21 -8.29
CA PRO A 21 -8.31 0.48 -7.43
C PRO A 21 -9.50 1.13 -8.14
N ASN A 22 -9.25 1.86 -9.22
CA ASN A 22 -10.28 2.49 -10.05
C ASN A 22 -10.98 1.51 -11.02
N GLY A 23 -10.57 0.22 -11.03
CA GLY A 23 -11.12 -0.83 -11.87
C GLY A 23 -10.43 -1.02 -13.22
N THR A 24 -9.53 -0.12 -13.63
CA THR A 24 -8.75 -0.30 -14.87
C THR A 24 -7.66 -1.35 -14.67
N PHE A 25 -7.18 -1.95 -15.75
CA PHE A 25 -6.07 -2.89 -15.69
C PHE A 25 -4.76 -2.22 -16.08
N VAL A 26 -3.67 -2.62 -15.43
CA VAL A 26 -2.32 -2.37 -15.94
C VAL A 26 -2.22 -3.01 -17.32
N PRO A 27 -1.64 -2.34 -18.34
CA PRO A 27 -1.51 -2.89 -19.67
C PRO A 27 -0.88 -4.29 -19.67
N PRO A 28 -1.36 -5.26 -20.47
CA PRO A 28 -0.92 -6.66 -20.41
C PRO A 28 0.54 -6.87 -20.85
N TYR A 29 1.15 -5.87 -21.43
CA TYR A 29 2.57 -5.81 -21.84
C TYR A 29 3.48 -5.14 -20.78
N PHE A 30 3.05 -5.14 -19.52
CA PHE A 30 3.85 -4.63 -18.42
C PHE A 30 5.11 -5.49 -18.18
N HIS A 31 6.13 -4.84 -17.65
CA HIS A 31 7.34 -5.47 -17.11
C HIS A 31 7.35 -5.36 -15.59
N VAL A 32 7.96 -6.34 -14.93
CA VAL A 32 8.41 -6.20 -13.55
C VAL A 32 9.88 -5.82 -13.59
N THR A 33 10.17 -4.55 -13.34
CA THR A 33 11.53 -3.99 -13.45
C THR A 33 12.35 -4.23 -12.20
N GLU A 34 11.69 -4.37 -11.06
CA GLU A 34 12.34 -4.60 -9.78
C GLU A 34 11.54 -5.61 -8.94
N VAL A 35 12.28 -6.51 -8.27
CA VAL A 35 11.80 -7.32 -7.15
C VAL A 35 12.85 -7.18 -6.05
N GLY A 36 12.51 -6.46 -4.99
CA GLY A 36 13.47 -6.11 -3.95
C GLY A 36 12.90 -6.09 -2.55
N LYS A 37 13.78 -5.96 -1.55
CA LYS A 37 13.42 -5.73 -0.16
C LYS A 37 13.60 -4.25 0.17
N VAL A 38 12.53 -3.61 0.63
CA VAL A 38 12.58 -2.24 1.16
C VAL A 38 12.40 -2.30 2.67
N THR A 39 13.33 -1.70 3.41
CA THR A 39 13.22 -1.51 4.86
C THR A 39 13.17 -0.03 5.14
N ARG A 40 12.20 0.37 5.96
CA ARG A 40 12.01 1.75 6.40
C ARG A 40 12.07 1.83 7.91
N ASP A 41 13.08 2.52 8.43
CA ASP A 41 13.21 2.86 9.82
C ASP A 41 12.74 4.30 10.03
N PHE A 42 11.91 4.54 11.04
CA PHE A 42 11.33 5.86 11.26
C PHE A 42 10.93 6.05 12.73
N ILE A 43 10.75 7.31 13.12
CA ILE A 43 10.18 7.70 14.41
C ILE A 43 8.72 8.09 14.18
N ASP A 44 7.79 7.50 14.93
CA ASP A 44 6.38 7.89 14.89
C ASP A 44 6.13 9.21 15.66
N CYS A 45 4.91 9.76 15.57
CA CYS A 45 4.56 11.01 16.25
C CYS A 45 4.56 10.92 17.78
N GLY A 46 4.63 9.73 18.35
CA GLY A 46 4.81 9.48 19.79
C GLY A 46 6.27 9.33 20.22
N GLY A 47 7.24 9.50 19.29
CA GLY A 47 8.67 9.37 19.56
C GLY A 47 9.19 7.93 19.57
N THR A 48 8.40 6.95 19.12
CA THR A 48 8.79 5.53 19.11
C THR A 48 9.52 5.19 17.82
N LEU A 49 10.71 4.57 17.93
CA LEU A 49 11.43 4.01 16.79
C LEU A 49 10.69 2.78 16.26
N ARG A 50 10.45 2.77 14.95
CA ARG A 50 9.79 1.68 14.24
C ARG A 50 10.60 1.25 13.03
N SER A 51 10.48 -0.03 12.68
CA SER A 51 11.06 -0.61 11.47
C SER A 51 9.99 -1.40 10.74
N ASN A 52 9.91 -1.23 9.43
CA ASN A 52 9.00 -1.98 8.58
C ASN A 52 9.72 -2.44 7.31
N SER A 53 9.55 -3.70 6.96
CA SER A 53 10.13 -4.28 5.73
C SER A 53 9.04 -4.88 4.86
N VAL A 54 9.16 -4.66 3.56
CA VAL A 54 8.26 -5.19 2.53
C VAL A 54 9.05 -5.74 1.35
N VAL A 55 8.42 -6.59 0.56
CA VAL A 55 8.90 -6.93 -0.78
C VAL A 55 8.28 -5.95 -1.75
N ASN A 56 9.11 -5.21 -2.46
CA ASN A 56 8.65 -4.26 -3.47
C ASN A 56 8.72 -4.89 -4.86
N PHE A 57 7.65 -4.71 -5.63
CA PHE A 57 7.58 -5.01 -7.06
C PHE A 57 7.33 -3.71 -7.80
N GLN A 58 8.16 -3.37 -8.78
CA GLN A 58 7.91 -2.21 -9.62
C GLN A 58 7.40 -2.67 -10.98
N LEU A 59 6.24 -2.15 -11.38
CA LEU A 59 5.62 -2.39 -12.68
C LEU A 59 5.87 -1.20 -13.60
N TRP A 60 6.25 -1.50 -14.83
CA TRP A 60 6.47 -0.51 -15.87
C TRP A 60 5.87 -0.98 -17.19
N SER A 61 5.27 -0.07 -17.94
CA SER A 61 4.71 -0.36 -19.27
C SER A 61 5.49 0.43 -20.33
N ALA A 62 6.07 -0.30 -21.27
CA ALA A 62 6.73 0.25 -22.46
C ALA A 62 5.83 0.15 -23.69
N GLU A 63 6.37 0.54 -24.86
CA GLU A 63 5.73 0.35 -26.16
C GLU A 63 6.02 -1.03 -26.76
N ASP A 64 6.31 -2.03 -25.94
CA ASP A 64 6.52 -3.43 -26.32
C ASP A 64 5.19 -4.21 -26.21
N TYR A 65 4.29 -3.97 -27.12
CA TYR A 65 2.91 -4.47 -27.09
C TYR A 65 2.80 -5.99 -27.16
N ASP A 66 3.82 -6.69 -27.67
CA ASP A 66 3.85 -8.15 -27.77
C ASP A 66 4.40 -8.82 -26.51
N HIS A 67 5.00 -8.05 -25.58
CA HIS A 67 5.53 -8.59 -24.34
C HIS A 67 4.43 -9.19 -23.47
N ARG A 68 4.71 -10.37 -22.92
CA ARG A 68 3.87 -11.01 -21.89
C ARG A 68 4.75 -11.66 -20.84
N LEU A 69 4.56 -11.22 -19.60
CA LEU A 69 5.25 -11.84 -18.46
C LEU A 69 4.45 -13.07 -18.01
N HIS A 70 5.08 -14.24 -18.10
CA HIS A 70 4.47 -15.49 -17.64
C HIS A 70 4.71 -15.73 -16.14
N PRO A 71 3.77 -16.43 -15.44
CA PRO A 71 3.90 -16.71 -14.01
C PRO A 71 5.21 -17.39 -13.63
N GLU A 72 5.66 -18.38 -14.39
CA GLU A 72 6.90 -19.13 -14.14
C GLU A 72 8.14 -18.21 -14.21
N LYS A 73 8.14 -17.27 -15.15
CA LYS A 73 9.23 -16.30 -15.28
C LYS A 73 9.27 -15.36 -14.06
N LEU A 74 8.12 -14.87 -13.61
CA LEU A 74 8.05 -14.03 -12.43
C LEU A 74 8.47 -14.79 -11.16
N ILE A 75 8.02 -16.04 -10.99
CA ILE A 75 8.44 -16.90 -9.88
C ILE A 75 9.96 -17.06 -9.87
N SER A 76 10.57 -17.33 -11.03
CA SER A 76 12.02 -17.48 -11.14
C SER A 76 12.79 -16.19 -10.76
N ILE A 77 12.25 -15.00 -11.10
CA ILE A 77 12.81 -13.70 -10.68
C ILE A 77 12.71 -13.55 -9.16
N ILE A 78 11.56 -13.90 -8.58
CA ILE A 78 11.34 -13.86 -7.13
C ILE A 78 12.32 -14.77 -6.39
N GLU A 79 12.53 -16.00 -6.87
CA GLU A 79 13.46 -16.96 -6.28
C GLU A 79 14.92 -16.44 -6.29
N ILE A 80 15.34 -15.80 -7.38
CA ILE A 80 16.63 -15.12 -7.45
C ILE A 80 16.72 -14.00 -6.40
N ALA A 81 15.70 -13.16 -6.30
CA ALA A 81 15.65 -12.06 -5.33
C ALA A 81 15.67 -12.59 -3.89
N GLN A 82 14.87 -13.62 -3.58
CA GLN A 82 14.85 -14.25 -2.25
C GLN A 82 16.25 -14.78 -1.86
N LYS A 83 16.92 -15.47 -2.77
CA LYS A 83 18.25 -16.03 -2.52
C LYS A 83 19.31 -14.94 -2.38
N SER A 84 19.31 -13.94 -3.26
CA SER A 84 20.37 -12.92 -3.31
C SER A 84 20.26 -11.86 -2.23
N LEU A 85 19.03 -11.54 -1.82
CA LEU A 85 18.72 -10.47 -0.86
C LEU A 85 18.25 -11.01 0.50
N ALA A 86 18.25 -12.32 0.71
CA ALA A 86 17.76 -12.99 1.91
C ALA A 86 16.33 -12.54 2.29
N ILE A 87 15.44 -12.49 1.28
CA ILE A 87 14.04 -12.05 1.48
C ILE A 87 13.23 -13.20 2.08
N GLY A 88 12.68 -12.97 3.27
CA GLY A 88 11.72 -13.87 3.91
C GLY A 88 10.28 -13.68 3.39
N ASP A 89 9.32 -14.27 4.10
CA ASP A 89 7.89 -14.09 3.79
C ASP A 89 7.38 -12.74 4.34
N LEU A 90 7.64 -11.68 3.60
CA LEU A 90 7.24 -10.31 3.93
C LEU A 90 5.98 -9.90 3.16
N PRO A 91 5.24 -8.89 3.66
CA PRO A 91 4.16 -8.26 2.91
C PRO A 91 4.67 -7.68 1.59
N ILE A 92 3.83 -7.72 0.55
CA ILE A 92 4.15 -7.14 -0.76
C ILE A 92 3.60 -5.73 -0.87
N GLU A 93 4.40 -4.84 -1.46
CA GLU A 93 4.00 -3.57 -2.04
C GLU A 93 4.29 -3.58 -3.53
N VAL A 94 3.42 -2.91 -4.30
CA VAL A 94 3.56 -2.80 -5.76
C VAL A 94 3.62 -1.35 -6.13
N GLU A 95 4.63 -0.96 -6.87
CA GLU A 95 4.77 0.37 -7.47
C GLU A 95 4.32 0.34 -8.92
N PHE A 96 3.55 1.36 -9.31
CA PHE A 96 3.15 1.58 -10.69
C PHE A 96 3.07 3.08 -10.99
N GLN A 97 3.33 3.44 -12.25
CA GLN A 97 3.33 4.83 -12.70
C GLN A 97 1.90 5.36 -12.84
N GLY A 98 1.53 6.29 -11.96
CA GLY A 98 0.41 7.19 -12.12
C GLY A 98 0.88 8.60 -12.49
N GLN A 99 0.41 9.63 -11.82
CA GLN A 99 0.99 10.99 -11.93
C GLN A 99 2.42 11.04 -11.38
N THR A 100 2.73 10.20 -10.43
CA THR A 100 4.05 9.90 -9.90
C THR A 100 4.14 8.39 -9.69
N ILE A 101 5.22 7.87 -9.08
CA ILE A 101 5.24 6.48 -8.64
C ILE A 101 4.24 6.32 -7.49
N GLU A 102 3.22 5.52 -7.73
CA GLU A 102 2.19 5.21 -6.74
C GLU A 102 2.45 3.84 -6.13
N THR A 103 2.30 3.72 -4.82
CA THR A 103 2.51 2.47 -4.08
C THR A 103 1.20 1.87 -3.64
N TYR A 104 1.00 0.60 -3.91
CA TYR A 104 -0.21 -0.15 -3.63
C TYR A 104 0.06 -1.36 -2.74
N GLY A 105 -0.94 -1.77 -1.96
CA GLY A 105 -1.02 -3.13 -1.47
C GLY A 105 -1.51 -4.07 -2.57
N ILE A 106 -1.56 -5.39 -2.28
CA ILE A 106 -2.00 -6.38 -3.26
C ILE A 106 -2.87 -7.46 -2.62
N THR A 107 -3.90 -7.89 -3.33
CA THR A 107 -4.72 -9.06 -3.00
C THR A 107 -5.12 -9.81 -4.26
N THR A 108 -5.68 -11.02 -4.12
CA THR A 108 -6.17 -11.80 -5.26
C THR A 108 -7.66 -11.53 -5.48
N LYS A 109 -8.05 -11.44 -6.75
CA LYS A 109 -9.45 -11.33 -7.16
C LYS A 109 -9.70 -12.23 -8.37
N ARG A 110 -10.33 -13.37 -8.14
CA ARG A 110 -10.52 -14.41 -9.19
C ARG A 110 -9.17 -14.83 -9.80
N ASN A 111 -8.95 -14.58 -11.10
CA ASN A 111 -7.73 -14.96 -11.84
C ASN A 111 -6.76 -13.78 -12.07
N HIS A 112 -6.81 -12.72 -11.27
CA HIS A 112 -5.87 -11.59 -11.35
C HIS A 112 -5.59 -11.02 -9.98
N PHE A 113 -4.60 -10.17 -9.89
CA PHE A 113 -4.27 -9.42 -8.68
C PHE A 113 -4.99 -8.08 -8.69
N LEU A 114 -5.57 -7.70 -7.55
CA LEU A 114 -6.12 -6.39 -7.30
C LEU A 114 -5.10 -5.57 -6.50
N LEU A 115 -4.66 -4.48 -7.07
CA LEU A 115 -3.89 -3.46 -6.37
C LEU A 115 -4.82 -2.67 -5.45
N THR A 116 -4.46 -2.55 -4.18
CA THR A 116 -5.29 -1.91 -3.17
C THR A 116 -4.68 -0.58 -2.73
N ALA A 117 -5.52 0.45 -2.60
CA ALA A 117 -5.07 1.74 -2.10
C ALA A 117 -4.50 1.60 -0.68
N LYS A 118 -3.41 2.31 -0.43
CA LYS A 118 -2.82 2.45 0.90
C LYS A 118 -3.26 3.78 1.51
N ALA A 119 -3.40 3.80 2.82
CA ALA A 119 -3.74 5.01 3.56
C ALA A 119 -2.69 5.26 4.64
N THR A 120 -2.45 6.53 4.93
CA THR A 120 -1.69 6.92 6.10
C THR A 120 -2.54 6.78 7.36
N ASP A 121 -1.92 6.39 8.47
CA ASP A 121 -2.59 6.29 9.78
C ASP A 121 -1.65 6.77 10.89
N CYS A 122 -2.22 7.17 12.03
CA CYS A 122 -1.46 7.47 13.22
C CYS A 122 -1.07 6.15 13.92
N LEU A 123 0.24 5.90 14.01
CA LEU A 123 0.78 4.70 14.66
C LEU A 123 0.94 4.83 16.17
N ALA A 124 0.83 6.05 16.69
CA ALA A 124 1.00 6.39 18.11
C ALA A 124 -0.33 6.81 18.76
N LYS A 125 -1.43 6.15 18.44
CA LYS A 125 -2.79 6.53 18.91
C LYS A 125 -2.88 6.65 20.42
N ASP A 126 -2.16 5.80 21.14
CA ASP A 126 -2.15 5.78 22.62
C ASP A 126 -1.28 6.89 23.24
N ASN A 127 -0.32 7.43 22.46
CA ASN A 127 0.66 8.43 22.95
C ASN A 127 0.48 9.82 22.30
N CYS A 128 -0.39 9.93 21.31
CA CYS A 128 -0.56 11.15 20.50
C CYS A 128 -1.58 12.13 21.07
N GLY A 129 -2.25 11.80 22.19
CA GLY A 129 -3.30 12.62 22.78
C GLY A 129 -4.57 12.74 21.92
N ILE A 130 -4.66 12.00 20.82
CA ILE A 130 -5.88 11.92 19.99
C ILE A 130 -6.83 10.95 20.69
N PRO A 131 -8.05 11.38 21.10
CA PRO A 131 -9.03 10.49 21.72
C PRO A 131 -9.36 9.33 20.77
N THR A 132 -9.33 8.10 21.27
CA THR A 132 -9.68 6.87 20.54
C THR A 132 -11.15 6.84 20.13
N GLU A 133 -11.99 7.60 20.79
CA GLU A 133 -13.39 7.82 20.43
C GLU A 133 -13.68 9.32 20.26
N LYS A 134 -14.29 9.67 19.13
CA LYS A 134 -14.87 11.01 18.95
C LYS A 134 -16.04 11.13 19.93
N THR A 135 -15.86 11.85 21.03
CA THR A 135 -16.96 12.21 21.93
C THR A 135 -18.02 12.95 21.09
N LYS A 136 -19.19 12.33 20.89
CA LYS A 136 -20.32 13.01 20.29
C LYS A 136 -20.80 14.08 21.25
N VAL A 137 -20.35 15.32 21.05
CA VAL A 137 -20.85 16.47 21.80
C VAL A 137 -22.22 16.81 21.25
N SER A 138 -23.26 16.58 22.05
CA SER A 138 -24.61 17.02 21.71
C SER A 138 -24.67 18.55 21.72
N LEU A 139 -24.88 19.14 20.55
CA LEU A 139 -25.02 20.60 20.37
C LEU A 139 -26.16 21.20 21.18
N SER A 140 -27.11 20.38 21.67
CA SER A 140 -28.23 20.83 22.52
C SER A 140 -27.78 21.31 23.92
N LYS A 141 -26.57 21.07 24.35
CA LYS A 141 -26.01 21.54 25.62
C LYS A 141 -25.03 22.71 25.49
N ALA A 142 -24.82 23.22 24.28
CA ALA A 142 -24.07 24.46 24.12
C ALA A 142 -24.89 25.61 24.71
N LYS A 143 -24.46 26.13 25.86
CA LYS A 143 -25.02 27.37 26.41
C LYS A 143 -24.87 28.45 25.33
N LYS A 144 -26.01 29.05 24.92
CA LYS A 144 -25.95 30.26 24.10
C LYS A 144 -25.26 31.34 24.94
N ASN A 145 -23.98 31.58 24.66
CA ASN A 145 -23.32 32.77 25.17
C ASN A 145 -23.92 33.96 24.40
N THR A 146 -24.86 34.65 25.05
CA THR A 146 -25.36 35.93 24.57
C THR A 146 -24.22 36.93 24.74
N CYS A 147 -23.57 37.29 23.65
CA CYS A 147 -22.67 38.47 23.61
C CYS A 147 -23.50 39.70 23.80
N THR A 148 -23.33 40.42 24.92
CA THR A 148 -23.85 41.78 25.10
C THR A 148 -22.97 42.75 24.34
N PRO A 149 -23.54 43.63 23.50
CA PRO A 149 -22.77 44.69 22.82
C PRO A 149 -22.09 45.58 23.87
N GLY A 150 -20.73 45.62 23.81
CA GLY A 150 -19.92 46.48 24.70
C GLY A 150 -18.98 45.72 25.67
N SER A 151 -18.89 44.40 25.68
CA SER A 151 -18.05 43.62 26.59
C SER A 151 -16.71 43.15 25.97
N GLY A 152 -16.10 43.92 25.09
CA GLY A 152 -14.67 43.79 24.74
C GLY A 152 -14.13 42.40 24.40
N CYS A 153 -14.95 41.45 23.96
CA CYS A 153 -14.50 40.12 23.47
C CYS A 153 -14.50 40.10 21.95
N CYS A 154 -13.41 40.54 21.36
CA CYS A 154 -12.97 40.17 19.99
C CYS A 154 -11.59 39.62 20.12
#